data_92d399a97d3c46c7604a9e42c09de0ab
#
_entry.id   92d399a97d3c46c7604a9e42c09de0ab
#
_cell.length_a   1.000
_cell.length_b   1.000
_cell.length_c   1.000
_cell.angle_alpha   90.00
_cell.angle_beta   90.00
_cell.angle_gamma   90.00
#
_symmetry.space_group_name_H-M   'P 1'
#
loop_
_entity.id
_entity.type
_entity.pdbx_description
1 polymer ?
#
loop_
_entity_poly.entity_id
_entity_poly.type
_entity_poly.pdbx_seq_one_letter_code
_entity_poly.pdbx_strand_id
1 'polypeptide(L)'
;MTIFGLAMVTEQALANDAGLADDLVLRLQRAEPSAVAEAYDAHHAVVRAFAKRLLGDAASAEDLVHEVFVSLPRALRKFRGDSSLRTFLISIAVNHARHHVRAAQRRRRAISAYGDAKTQDSSDPEREARRKELAESLTSALDTLPIDQRVAFVLCEVEERSSREASEIVGAPEATLRTRLFHAKRKLRLALESEGVR
;
A
#
# COMPACT_ATOMS: atom_id res chain seq x y z
N MET A 1 -19.03 2.23 -42.37
CA MET A 1 -19.88 2.91 -41.34
C MET A 1 -19.84 2.16 -40.00
N THR A 2 -18.67 1.94 -39.37
CA THR A 2 -18.63 1.12 -38.12
C THR A 2 -17.59 1.57 -37.09
N ILE A 3 -16.82 2.62 -37.34
CA ILE A 3 -15.76 3.07 -36.40
C ILE A 3 -16.27 4.18 -35.46
N PHE A 4 -17.27 4.95 -35.87
CA PHE A 4 -17.84 6.05 -35.07
C PHE A 4 -18.71 5.56 -33.89
N GLY A 5 -19.34 4.39 -34.01
CA GLY A 5 -20.18 3.84 -32.94
C GLY A 5 -19.42 3.28 -31.74
N LEU A 6 -18.20 2.77 -31.96
CA LEU A 6 -17.38 2.18 -30.89
C LEU A 6 -16.72 3.27 -30.01
N ALA A 7 -16.35 4.39 -30.61
CA ALA A 7 -15.77 5.54 -29.87
C ALA A 7 -16.80 6.21 -28.96
N MET A 8 -18.03 6.37 -29.40
CA MET A 8 -19.10 6.97 -28.58
C MET A 8 -19.49 6.07 -27.38
N VAL A 9 -19.47 4.74 -27.53
CA VAL A 9 -19.78 3.81 -26.44
C VAL A 9 -18.70 3.81 -25.36
N THR A 10 -17.43 3.93 -25.75
CA THR A 10 -16.32 4.02 -24.80
C THR A 10 -16.28 5.37 -24.08
N GLU A 11 -16.59 6.46 -24.74
CA GLU A 11 -16.65 7.80 -24.16
C GLU A 11 -17.82 7.95 -23.18
N GLN A 12 -18.99 7.37 -23.52
CA GLN A 12 -20.15 7.32 -22.65
C GLN A 12 -19.94 6.42 -21.42
N ALA A 13 -19.24 5.30 -21.59
CA ALA A 13 -18.90 4.41 -20.48
C ALA A 13 -17.91 5.07 -19.51
N LEU A 14 -16.91 5.78 -20.02
CA LEU A 14 -15.94 6.53 -19.19
C LEU A 14 -16.59 7.73 -18.46
N ALA A 15 -17.52 8.42 -19.09
CA ALA A 15 -18.29 9.51 -18.49
C ALA A 15 -19.25 8.99 -17.39
N ASN A 16 -19.87 7.83 -17.61
CA ASN A 16 -20.72 7.18 -16.62
C ASN A 16 -19.92 6.69 -15.39
N ASP A 17 -18.72 6.15 -15.63
CA ASP A 17 -17.84 5.67 -14.55
C ASP A 17 -17.32 6.84 -13.71
N ALA A 18 -17.01 7.98 -14.31
CA ALA A 18 -16.62 9.20 -13.62
C ALA A 18 -17.78 9.77 -12.78
N GLY A 19 -19.01 9.80 -13.30
CA GLY A 19 -20.19 10.28 -12.58
C GLY A 19 -20.55 9.39 -11.37
N LEU A 20 -20.43 8.08 -11.50
CA LEU A 20 -20.64 7.13 -10.39
C LEU A 20 -19.56 7.26 -9.30
N ALA A 21 -18.30 7.52 -9.71
CA ALA A 21 -17.23 7.76 -8.76
C ALA A 21 -17.41 9.05 -7.96
N ASP A 22 -17.92 10.12 -8.58
CA ASP A 22 -18.21 11.39 -7.91
C ASP A 22 -19.39 11.25 -6.93
N ASP A 23 -20.45 10.52 -7.28
CA ASP A 23 -21.57 10.23 -6.37
C ASP A 23 -21.10 9.42 -5.16
N LEU A 24 -20.31 8.38 -5.37
CA LEU A 24 -19.75 7.57 -4.27
C LEU A 24 -18.92 8.43 -3.32
N VAL A 25 -18.09 9.33 -3.83
CA VAL A 25 -17.27 10.23 -3.01
C VAL A 25 -18.17 11.17 -2.18
N LEU A 26 -19.22 11.74 -2.75
CA LEU A 26 -20.17 12.59 -2.02
C LEU A 26 -20.89 11.83 -0.90
N ARG A 27 -21.33 10.61 -1.15
CA ARG A 27 -21.98 9.75 -0.15
C ARG A 27 -21.01 9.35 0.97
N LEU A 28 -19.77 9.05 0.61
CA LEU A 28 -18.68 8.77 1.56
C LEU A 28 -18.37 9.99 2.46
N GLN A 29 -18.35 11.20 1.89
CA GLN A 29 -18.16 12.45 2.66
C GLN A 29 -19.29 12.68 3.68
N ARG A 30 -20.51 12.21 3.39
CA ARG A 30 -21.65 12.21 4.30
C ARG A 30 -21.61 11.07 5.33
N ALA A 31 -20.57 10.22 5.26
CA ALA A 31 -20.40 9.03 6.10
C ALA A 31 -21.58 8.03 5.98
N GLU A 32 -22.18 7.90 4.79
CA GLU A 32 -23.23 6.93 4.54
C GLU A 32 -22.68 5.50 4.65
N PRO A 33 -23.23 4.62 5.51
CA PRO A 33 -22.70 3.27 5.71
C PRO A 33 -22.67 2.42 4.43
N SER A 34 -23.69 2.57 3.56
CA SER A 34 -23.78 1.88 2.27
C SER A 34 -22.62 2.27 1.33
N ALA A 35 -22.24 3.56 1.32
CA ALA A 35 -21.14 4.03 0.51
C ALA A 35 -19.77 3.51 1.01
N VAL A 36 -19.61 3.37 2.33
CA VAL A 36 -18.41 2.77 2.93
C VAL A 36 -18.32 1.29 2.55
N ALA A 37 -19.43 0.53 2.60
CA ALA A 37 -19.49 -0.86 2.17
C ALA A 37 -19.15 -1.00 0.68
N GLU A 38 -19.72 -0.16 -0.18
CA GLU A 38 -19.45 -0.13 -1.62
C GLU A 38 -17.95 0.15 -1.92
N ALA A 39 -17.37 1.14 -1.25
CA ALA A 39 -15.94 1.45 -1.38
C ALA A 39 -15.06 0.30 -0.86
N TYR A 40 -15.48 -0.38 0.21
CA TYR A 40 -14.78 -1.56 0.73
C TYR A 40 -14.80 -2.68 -0.30
N ASP A 41 -15.96 -3.07 -0.81
CA ASP A 41 -16.10 -4.15 -1.79
C ASP A 41 -15.27 -3.89 -3.05
N ALA A 42 -15.25 -2.64 -3.54
CA ALA A 42 -14.51 -2.26 -4.73
C ALA A 42 -12.98 -2.19 -4.53
N HIS A 43 -12.49 -1.87 -3.32
CA HIS A 43 -11.08 -1.48 -3.14
C HIS A 43 -10.33 -2.26 -2.06
N HIS A 44 -10.99 -3.03 -1.18
CA HIS A 44 -10.32 -3.72 -0.07
C HIS A 44 -9.19 -4.64 -0.54
N ALA A 45 -9.38 -5.37 -1.63
CA ALA A 45 -8.39 -6.30 -2.16
C ALA A 45 -7.09 -5.59 -2.57
N VAL A 46 -7.20 -4.40 -3.17
CA VAL A 46 -6.05 -3.60 -3.59
C VAL A 46 -5.33 -3.01 -2.38
N VAL A 47 -6.08 -2.46 -1.42
CA VAL A 47 -5.50 -1.92 -0.19
C VAL A 47 -4.81 -3.02 0.62
N ARG A 48 -5.42 -4.20 0.71
CA ARG A 48 -4.87 -5.38 1.38
C ARG A 48 -3.57 -5.86 0.73
N ALA A 49 -3.55 -5.97 -0.61
CA ALA A 49 -2.35 -6.36 -1.33
C ALA A 49 -1.20 -5.38 -1.08
N PHE A 50 -1.47 -4.07 -1.12
CA PHE A 50 -0.50 -3.04 -0.80
C PHE A 50 -0.03 -3.13 0.66
N ALA A 51 -0.96 -3.27 1.62
CA ALA A 51 -0.66 -3.39 3.04
C ALA A 51 0.24 -4.61 3.33
N LYS A 52 -0.06 -5.76 2.71
CA LYS A 52 0.74 -6.98 2.85
C LYS A 52 2.17 -6.81 2.32
N ARG A 53 2.33 -6.15 1.16
CA ARG A 53 3.67 -5.84 0.60
C ARG A 53 4.44 -4.87 1.49
N LEU A 54 3.73 -3.96 2.16
CA LEU A 54 4.34 -2.94 2.99
C LEU A 54 4.70 -3.44 4.39
N LEU A 55 3.87 -4.29 5.02
CA LEU A 55 4.03 -4.73 6.41
C LEU A 55 4.61 -6.14 6.54
N GLY A 56 4.49 -6.98 5.51
CA GLY A 56 5.06 -8.32 5.46
C GLY A 56 4.20 -9.41 6.10
N ASP A 57 3.30 -9.08 7.03
CA ASP A 57 2.44 -10.05 7.69
C ASP A 57 0.95 -9.80 7.40
N ALA A 58 0.16 -10.90 7.38
CA ALA A 58 -1.23 -10.84 7.00
C ALA A 58 -2.11 -10.18 8.08
N ALA A 59 -1.81 -10.38 9.36
CA ALA A 59 -2.61 -9.84 10.45
C ALA A 59 -2.50 -8.32 10.51
N SER A 60 -1.28 -7.77 10.48
CA SER A 60 -1.08 -6.31 10.41
C SER A 60 -1.65 -5.71 9.13
N ALA A 61 -1.67 -6.46 8.01
CA ALA A 61 -2.28 -5.99 6.77
C ALA A 61 -3.80 -5.87 6.91
N GLU A 62 -4.47 -6.84 7.53
CA GLU A 62 -5.92 -6.76 7.79
C GLU A 62 -6.27 -5.62 8.74
N ASP A 63 -5.51 -5.44 9.81
CA ASP A 63 -5.69 -4.33 10.75
C ASP A 63 -5.56 -2.99 10.01
N LEU A 64 -4.56 -2.86 9.13
CA LEU A 64 -4.37 -1.67 8.32
C LEU A 64 -5.53 -1.42 7.36
N VAL A 65 -6.05 -2.46 6.69
CA VAL A 65 -7.24 -2.35 5.84
C VAL A 65 -8.42 -1.82 6.64
N HIS A 66 -8.68 -2.42 7.80
CA HIS A 66 -9.77 -1.98 8.67
C HIS A 66 -9.63 -0.50 9.06
N GLU A 67 -8.46 -0.07 9.51
CA GLU A 67 -8.20 1.33 9.87
C GLU A 67 -8.40 2.29 8.70
N VAL A 68 -7.97 1.90 7.48
CA VAL A 68 -8.15 2.71 6.27
C VAL A 68 -9.63 2.99 6.03
N PHE A 69 -10.48 1.96 6.03
CA PHE A 69 -11.90 2.13 5.72
C PHE A 69 -12.69 2.78 6.87
N VAL A 70 -12.34 2.53 8.13
CA VAL A 70 -12.91 3.24 9.28
C VAL A 70 -12.58 4.73 9.25
N SER A 71 -11.37 5.10 8.84
CA SER A 71 -10.95 6.51 8.76
C SER A 71 -11.38 7.22 7.48
N LEU A 72 -11.81 6.47 6.44
CA LEU A 72 -12.12 6.98 5.10
C LEU A 72 -13.12 8.15 5.10
N PRO A 73 -14.30 8.09 5.77
CA PRO A 73 -15.27 9.18 5.73
C PRO A 73 -14.69 10.48 6.30
N ARG A 74 -13.87 10.37 7.35
CA ARG A 74 -13.20 11.54 7.95
C ARG A 74 -12.10 12.09 7.04
N ALA A 75 -11.33 11.22 6.41
CA ALA A 75 -10.24 11.59 5.51
C ALA A 75 -10.77 12.31 4.26
N LEU A 76 -11.90 11.84 3.71
CA LEU A 76 -12.54 12.41 2.53
C LEU A 76 -13.05 13.84 2.70
N ARG A 77 -13.24 14.33 3.91
CA ARG A 77 -13.55 15.75 4.14
C ARG A 77 -12.46 16.70 3.60
N LYS A 78 -11.24 16.21 3.42
CA LYS A 78 -10.10 16.95 2.88
C LYS A 78 -9.77 16.56 1.43
N PHE A 79 -10.51 15.62 0.87
CA PHE A 79 -10.31 15.16 -0.50
C PHE A 79 -10.81 16.21 -1.50
N ARG A 80 -9.95 16.60 -2.44
CA ARG A 80 -10.24 17.63 -3.43
C ARG A 80 -10.57 17.09 -4.82
N GLY A 81 -10.56 15.76 -5.00
CA GLY A 81 -10.75 15.15 -6.31
C GLY A 81 -9.51 15.15 -7.21
N ASP A 82 -8.35 15.56 -6.69
CA ASP A 82 -7.10 15.66 -7.48
C ASP A 82 -6.51 14.28 -7.86
N SER A 83 -7.08 13.19 -7.33
CA SER A 83 -6.64 11.82 -7.60
C SER A 83 -7.82 10.84 -7.57
N SER A 84 -7.63 9.61 -8.08
CA SER A 84 -8.64 8.56 -7.94
C SER A 84 -8.84 8.16 -6.47
N LEU A 85 -10.05 7.64 -6.14
CA LEU A 85 -10.35 7.11 -4.81
C LEU A 85 -9.36 6.01 -4.41
N ARG A 86 -8.95 5.15 -5.35
CA ARG A 86 -7.92 4.13 -5.14
C ARG A 86 -6.59 4.74 -4.68
N THR A 87 -6.11 5.77 -5.37
CA THR A 87 -4.87 6.48 -5.03
C THR A 87 -4.98 7.13 -3.65
N PHE A 88 -6.13 7.72 -3.34
CA PHE A 88 -6.40 8.31 -2.04
C PHE A 88 -6.41 7.27 -0.91
N LEU A 89 -7.04 6.10 -1.12
CA LEU A 89 -7.00 4.99 -0.15
C LEU A 89 -5.58 4.50 0.12
N ILE A 90 -4.74 4.39 -0.90
CA ILE A 90 -3.31 4.05 -0.72
C ILE A 90 -2.59 5.13 0.09
N SER A 91 -2.89 6.42 -0.11
CA SER A 91 -2.30 7.49 0.70
C SER A 91 -2.70 7.41 2.18
N ILE A 92 -3.94 7.05 2.46
CA ILE A 92 -4.42 6.77 3.83
C ILE A 92 -3.67 5.56 4.41
N ALA A 93 -3.53 4.47 3.64
CA ALA A 93 -2.80 3.28 4.05
C ALA A 93 -1.33 3.58 4.39
N VAL A 94 -0.64 4.39 3.58
CA VAL A 94 0.74 4.86 3.86
C VAL A 94 0.80 5.60 5.20
N ASN A 95 -0.16 6.48 5.48
CA ASN A 95 -0.17 7.25 6.71
C ASN A 95 -0.40 6.34 7.94
N HIS A 96 -1.36 5.42 7.89
CA HIS A 96 -1.58 4.45 8.97
C HIS A 96 -0.37 3.52 9.15
N ALA A 97 0.23 2.99 8.07
CA ALA A 97 1.42 2.15 8.15
C ALA A 97 2.60 2.86 8.83
N ARG A 98 2.80 4.15 8.58
CA ARG A 98 3.80 4.96 9.29
C ARG A 98 3.56 4.98 10.81
N HIS A 99 2.30 5.05 11.22
CA HIS A 99 1.93 5.01 12.64
C HIS A 99 2.17 3.62 13.24
N HIS A 100 1.78 2.55 12.55
CA HIS A 100 1.99 1.16 12.97
C HIS A 100 3.47 0.85 13.18
N VAL A 101 4.32 1.14 12.20
CA VAL A 101 5.76 0.87 12.29
C VAL A 101 6.43 1.69 13.40
N ARG A 102 6.06 2.96 13.55
CA ARG A 102 6.58 3.79 14.66
C ARG A 102 6.14 3.25 16.02
N ALA A 103 4.90 2.76 16.13
CA ALA A 103 4.40 2.15 17.36
C ALA A 103 5.12 0.83 17.66
N ALA A 104 5.30 -0.04 16.64
CA ALA A 104 6.05 -1.28 16.76
C ALA A 104 7.51 -1.05 17.14
N GLN A 105 8.19 -0.06 16.55
CA GLN A 105 9.56 0.30 16.90
C GLN A 105 9.66 0.81 18.35
N ARG A 106 8.71 1.64 18.81
CA ARG A 106 8.67 2.05 20.22
C ARG A 106 8.47 0.87 21.15
N ARG A 107 7.56 -0.07 20.79
CA ARG A 107 7.27 -1.28 21.56
C ARG A 107 8.49 -2.22 21.59
N ARG A 108 9.16 -2.43 20.45
CA ARG A 108 10.40 -3.23 20.38
C ARG A 108 11.52 -2.62 21.24
N ARG A 109 11.71 -1.31 21.23
CA ARG A 109 12.68 -0.62 22.13
C ARG A 109 12.33 -0.77 23.60
N ALA A 110 11.04 -0.85 23.94
CA ALA A 110 10.59 -1.12 25.32
C ALA A 110 10.72 -2.61 25.70
N ILE A 111 10.58 -3.54 24.73
CA ILE A 111 10.58 -4.99 24.90
C ILE A 111 11.97 -5.61 24.65
N SER A 112 12.92 -4.90 24.03
CA SER A 112 14.29 -5.44 23.83
C SER A 112 15.01 -5.77 25.14
N ALA A 113 14.30 -5.62 26.28
CA ALA A 113 14.63 -6.22 27.57
C ALA A 113 14.05 -7.65 27.76
N TYR A 114 13.20 -8.17 26.89
CA TYR A 114 12.56 -9.50 26.99
C TYR A 114 12.30 -10.08 25.58
N GLY A 115 12.90 -11.22 25.34
CA GLY A 115 12.94 -12.19 24.24
C GLY A 115 11.85 -12.25 23.16
N ASP A 116 12.29 -12.81 22.04
CA ASP A 116 11.66 -13.04 20.73
C ASP A 116 10.47 -14.02 20.72
N ALA A 117 9.51 -13.77 19.80
CA ALA A 117 8.61 -14.80 19.28
C ALA A 117 8.33 -14.61 17.80
N LYS A 118 8.70 -15.62 16.97
CA LYS A 118 8.38 -15.79 15.56
C LYS A 118 7.22 -16.75 15.39
N THR A 119 6.27 -16.45 14.49
CA THR A 119 5.23 -17.39 14.04
C THR A 119 5.50 -17.81 12.60
N GLN A 120 5.48 -19.15 12.36
CA GLN A 120 5.61 -19.80 11.05
C GLN A 120 4.27 -20.37 10.62
N ASP A 121 4.00 -20.36 9.31
CA ASP A 121 2.96 -21.18 8.70
C ASP A 121 3.53 -21.92 7.47
N SER A 122 3.16 -23.19 7.30
CA SER A 122 3.83 -24.16 6.45
C SER A 122 2.92 -24.79 5.40
N SER A 123 3.39 -24.95 4.14
CA SER A 123 3.11 -26.11 3.26
C SER A 123 3.83 -26.11 1.91
N ASP A 124 4.37 -27.28 1.60
CA ASP A 124 4.80 -27.97 0.37
C ASP A 124 6.12 -27.65 -0.37
N PRO A 125 6.91 -28.79 -0.87
CA PRO A 125 8.23 -28.88 -0.28
C PRO A 125 9.44 -28.28 -1.02
N GLU A 126 9.62 -28.22 -2.32
CA GLU A 126 10.93 -27.73 -2.84
C GLU A 126 10.87 -26.43 -3.65
N ARG A 127 9.89 -26.24 -4.50
CA ARG A 127 9.72 -24.97 -5.22
C ARG A 127 9.06 -23.91 -4.38
N GLU A 128 8.19 -24.33 -3.49
CA GLU A 128 7.48 -23.47 -2.54
C GLU A 128 8.42 -23.08 -1.39
N ALA A 129 9.25 -24.00 -0.90
CA ALA A 129 10.29 -23.72 0.08
C ALA A 129 11.25 -22.63 -0.41
N ARG A 130 11.73 -22.72 -1.63
CA ARG A 130 12.65 -21.74 -2.21
C ARG A 130 11.99 -20.38 -2.49
N ARG A 131 10.71 -20.38 -2.89
CA ARG A 131 9.91 -19.14 -3.01
C ARG A 131 9.61 -18.53 -1.64
N LYS A 132 9.32 -19.37 -0.66
CA LYS A 132 9.04 -18.97 0.73
C LYS A 132 10.31 -18.41 1.37
N GLU A 133 11.45 -19.09 1.23
CA GLU A 133 12.75 -18.64 1.72
C GLU A 133 13.14 -17.28 1.10
N LEU A 134 12.97 -17.11 -0.22
CA LEU A 134 13.22 -15.85 -0.89
C LEU A 134 12.25 -14.75 -0.44
N ALA A 135 10.98 -15.07 -0.22
CA ALA A 135 9.98 -14.13 0.27
C ALA A 135 10.23 -13.73 1.73
N GLU A 136 10.66 -14.66 2.57
CA GLU A 136 11.07 -14.42 3.96
C GLU A 136 12.33 -13.56 4.02
N SER A 137 13.32 -13.87 3.21
CA SER A 137 14.55 -13.08 3.05
C SER A 137 14.25 -11.64 2.59
N LEU A 138 13.42 -11.50 1.57
CA LEU A 138 12.99 -10.17 1.10
C LEU A 138 12.20 -9.41 2.16
N THR A 139 11.31 -10.07 2.89
CA THR A 139 10.54 -9.46 3.97
C THR A 139 11.45 -9.02 5.12
N SER A 140 12.40 -9.87 5.49
CA SER A 140 13.43 -9.54 6.50
C SER A 140 14.28 -8.34 6.06
N ALA A 141 14.73 -8.32 4.81
CA ALA A 141 15.47 -7.20 4.24
C ALA A 141 14.63 -5.90 4.23
N LEU A 142 13.36 -5.98 3.85
CA LEU A 142 12.43 -4.85 3.91
C LEU A 142 12.22 -4.33 5.33
N ASP A 143 12.22 -5.21 6.34
CA ASP A 143 12.09 -4.84 7.75
C ASP A 143 13.27 -4.03 8.28
N THR A 144 14.44 -4.13 7.65
CA THR A 144 15.60 -3.28 7.98
C THR A 144 15.45 -1.83 7.49
N LEU A 145 14.53 -1.57 6.56
CA LEU A 145 14.33 -0.25 6.00
C LEU A 145 13.53 0.66 6.93
N PRO A 146 13.90 1.95 7.05
CA PRO A 146 12.99 2.96 7.56
C PRO A 146 11.69 2.96 6.74
N ILE A 147 10.54 3.13 7.41
CA ILE A 147 9.24 3.02 6.77
C ILE A 147 9.10 3.88 5.51
N ASP A 148 9.63 5.10 5.51
CA ASP A 148 9.55 5.99 4.35
C ASP A 148 10.38 5.50 3.15
N GLN A 149 11.48 4.75 3.39
CA GLN A 149 12.27 4.10 2.33
C GLN A 149 11.54 2.87 1.80
N ARG A 150 10.92 2.08 2.69
CA ARG A 150 10.10 0.93 2.31
C ARG A 150 8.89 1.37 1.47
N VAL A 151 8.17 2.41 1.88
CA VAL A 151 7.06 2.99 1.10
C VAL A 151 7.51 3.42 -0.29
N ALA A 152 8.63 4.14 -0.40
CA ALA A 152 9.16 4.55 -1.70
C ALA A 152 9.50 3.35 -2.60
N PHE A 153 10.08 2.30 -2.03
CA PHE A 153 10.41 1.08 -2.75
C PHE A 153 9.15 0.34 -3.21
N VAL A 154 8.20 0.12 -2.31
CA VAL A 154 6.96 -0.58 -2.66
C VAL A 154 6.18 0.17 -3.74
N LEU A 155 6.02 1.48 -3.61
CA LEU A 155 5.29 2.26 -4.61
C LEU A 155 5.97 2.28 -5.99
N CYS A 156 7.28 2.46 -6.05
CA CYS A 156 7.98 2.65 -7.31
C CYS A 156 8.42 1.34 -7.97
N GLU A 157 8.90 0.34 -7.20
CA GLU A 157 9.47 -0.89 -7.76
C GLU A 157 8.47 -2.07 -7.77
N VAL A 158 7.49 -2.07 -6.86
CA VAL A 158 6.53 -3.18 -6.77
C VAL A 158 5.17 -2.81 -7.37
N GLU A 159 4.71 -1.58 -7.15
CA GLU A 159 3.47 -1.04 -7.73
C GLU A 159 3.70 -0.29 -9.06
N GLU A 160 4.95 -0.21 -9.52
CA GLU A 160 5.36 0.41 -10.78
C GLU A 160 4.89 1.87 -10.94
N ARG A 161 4.71 2.59 -9.82
CA ARG A 161 4.33 4.00 -9.83
C ARG A 161 5.52 4.88 -10.21
N SER A 162 5.28 5.88 -11.03
CA SER A 162 6.28 6.91 -11.30
C SER A 162 6.64 7.65 -10.01
N SER A 163 7.85 8.24 -9.95
CA SER A 163 8.27 9.04 -8.80
C SER A 163 7.32 10.20 -8.51
N ARG A 164 6.69 10.75 -9.54
CA ARG A 164 5.69 11.81 -9.41
C ARG A 164 4.43 11.31 -8.72
N GLU A 165 3.80 10.24 -9.23
CA GLU A 165 2.59 9.65 -8.61
C GLU A 165 2.85 9.22 -7.17
N ALA A 166 3.98 8.56 -6.92
CA ALA A 166 4.36 8.15 -5.59
C ALA A 166 4.61 9.34 -4.65
N SER A 167 5.14 10.48 -5.16
CA SER A 167 5.30 11.71 -4.37
C SER A 167 3.97 12.32 -3.95
N GLU A 168 2.97 12.29 -4.81
CA GLU A 168 1.60 12.72 -4.53
C GLU A 168 0.96 11.83 -3.46
N ILE A 169 1.08 10.50 -3.58
CA ILE A 169 0.58 9.53 -2.58
C ILE A 169 1.21 9.77 -1.20
N VAL A 170 2.53 9.99 -1.16
CA VAL A 170 3.31 10.11 0.08
C VAL A 170 3.20 11.51 0.69
N GLY A 171 2.79 12.51 -0.08
CA GLY A 171 2.75 13.91 0.31
C GLY A 171 4.15 14.50 0.54
N ALA A 172 5.14 14.12 -0.29
CA ALA A 172 6.52 14.59 -0.18
C ALA A 172 7.06 15.02 -1.55
N PRO A 173 8.03 15.95 -1.62
CA PRO A 173 8.64 16.34 -2.88
C PRO A 173 9.22 15.16 -3.66
N GLU A 174 9.10 15.16 -4.97
CA GLU A 174 9.59 14.07 -5.84
C GLU A 174 11.09 13.79 -5.63
N ALA A 175 11.91 14.84 -5.46
CA ALA A 175 13.33 14.70 -5.15
C ALA A 175 13.58 13.92 -3.84
N THR A 176 12.75 14.15 -2.82
CA THR A 176 12.81 13.41 -1.55
C THR A 176 12.45 11.95 -1.76
N LEU A 177 11.43 11.67 -2.57
CA LEU A 177 11.04 10.29 -2.87
C LEU A 177 12.14 9.54 -3.63
N ARG A 178 12.74 10.16 -4.63
CA ARG A 178 13.89 9.58 -5.38
C ARG A 178 15.06 9.25 -4.46
N THR A 179 15.38 10.15 -3.53
CA THR A 179 16.43 9.92 -2.54
C THR A 179 16.09 8.73 -1.61
N ARG A 180 14.84 8.65 -1.13
CA ARG A 180 14.36 7.53 -0.32
C ARG A 180 14.44 6.21 -1.07
N LEU A 181 14.02 6.18 -2.35
CA LEU A 181 14.09 5.02 -3.21
C LEU A 181 15.54 4.56 -3.44
N PHE A 182 16.45 5.51 -3.73
CA PHE A 182 17.86 5.22 -3.90
C PHE A 182 18.46 4.57 -2.65
N HIS A 183 18.20 5.12 -1.47
CA HIS A 183 18.67 4.53 -0.22
C HIS A 183 18.04 3.18 0.08
N ALA A 184 16.76 2.97 -0.24
CA ALA A 184 16.08 1.69 -0.10
C ALA A 184 16.76 0.62 -0.96
N LYS A 185 16.95 0.88 -2.25
CA LYS A 185 17.60 -0.05 -3.21
C LYS A 185 19.00 -0.42 -2.77
N ARG A 186 19.79 0.56 -2.32
CA ARG A 186 21.16 0.33 -1.84
C ARG A 186 21.17 -0.58 -0.60
N LYS A 187 20.28 -0.33 0.37
CA LYS A 187 20.25 -1.14 1.60
C LYS A 187 19.75 -2.56 1.33
N LEU A 188 18.71 -2.71 0.50
CA LEU A 188 18.20 -4.03 0.12
C LEU A 188 19.27 -4.86 -0.60
N ARG A 189 20.02 -4.23 -1.52
CA ARG A 189 21.13 -4.92 -2.20
C ARG A 189 22.15 -5.45 -1.20
N LEU A 190 22.59 -4.62 -0.27
CA LEU A 190 23.57 -5.02 0.75
C LEU A 190 23.03 -6.13 1.66
N ALA A 191 21.76 -6.07 2.04
CA ALA A 191 21.11 -7.10 2.86
C ALA A 191 21.07 -8.45 2.12
N LEU A 192 20.61 -8.46 0.86
CA LEU A 192 20.51 -9.68 0.06
C LEU A 192 21.88 -10.27 -0.27
N GLU A 193 22.90 -9.43 -0.53
CA GLU A 193 24.27 -9.89 -0.74
C GLU A 193 24.83 -10.57 0.52
N SER A 194 24.50 -10.08 1.73
CA SER A 194 24.91 -10.68 3.00
C SER A 194 24.25 -12.03 3.29
N GLU A 195 23.06 -12.26 2.73
CA GLU A 195 22.29 -13.51 2.86
C GLU A 195 22.63 -14.54 1.75
N GLY A 196 23.57 -14.22 0.84
CA GLY A 196 24.01 -15.13 -0.22
C GLY A 196 23.03 -15.27 -1.39
N VAL A 197 22.02 -14.43 -1.45
CA VAL A 197 21.08 -14.37 -2.58
C VAL A 197 21.75 -13.59 -3.73
N ARG A 198 22.18 -14.32 -4.78
CA ARG A 198 22.71 -13.76 -6.03
C ARG A 198 21.69 -13.83 -7.15
#